data_357adb173fb23eb02e4aa3b0b3595333
#
_entry.id   357adb173fb23eb02e4aa3b0b3595333
#
_cell.length_a   1.000
_cell.length_b   1.000
_cell.length_c   1.000
_cell.angle_alpha   90.00
_cell.angle_beta   90.00
_cell.angle_gamma   90.00
#
_symmetry.space_group_name_H-M   'P 1'
#
loop_
_entity.id
_entity.type
_entity.pdbx_description
1 polymer ?
#
loop_
_entity_poly.entity_id
_entity_poly.type
_entity_poly.pdbx_seq_one_letter_code
_entity_poly.pdbx_strand_id
1 'polypeptide(L)'
;LQSGSSVFNKESLDKYVTQPPDSLREFNDAYSSFDESTEGTLSVWEAPQRDNKYLIGADVALGVRGDYSVACVMTSNREIVSIYRSNRTDPVRYGRILFYLGRWYNNALICPESNSIGIATVQQLHGMNYPNIYQQKKTANTYSEGINHLGFKTTAATRSPIISNLRRMIEDEDIAIPSALAIEELRNFIVTPQGKPEASLGHHDDLVMAMAITCEAYRTHGHSLTNQTFSWGELNTNYQINDTKWL
;
A
#
# COMPACT_ATOMS: atom_id res chain seq x y z
N LEU A 1 17.70 21.27 15.22
CA LEU A 1 16.90 21.52 14.02
C LEU A 1 17.62 20.89 12.83
N GLN A 2 17.07 19.77 12.32
CA GLN A 2 17.58 19.14 11.11
C GLN A 2 17.07 20.01 9.93
N SER A 3 17.95 20.85 9.38
CA SER A 3 17.64 21.72 8.24
C SER A 3 17.74 20.92 6.95
N GLY A 4 16.62 20.40 6.47
CA GLY A 4 16.48 19.79 5.15
C GLY A 4 15.54 20.60 4.27
N SER A 5 15.65 20.48 2.94
CA SER A 5 14.64 21.00 2.02
C SER A 5 13.47 19.99 1.90
N SER A 6 12.23 20.50 1.85
CA SER A 6 11.07 19.65 1.64
C SER A 6 11.17 18.92 0.30
N VAL A 7 10.84 17.62 0.30
CA VAL A 7 10.77 16.81 -0.94
C VAL A 7 9.51 17.16 -1.74
N PHE A 8 8.39 17.38 -1.05
CA PHE A 8 7.10 17.69 -1.66
C PHE A 8 6.82 19.17 -1.57
N ASN A 9 6.30 19.76 -2.66
CA ASN A 9 5.98 21.18 -2.71
C ASN A 9 4.84 21.50 -1.73
N LYS A 10 5.06 22.48 -0.86
CA LYS A 10 4.09 22.88 0.15
C LYS A 10 2.79 23.43 -0.47
N GLU A 11 2.90 24.26 -1.51
CA GLU A 11 1.73 24.81 -2.20
C GLU A 11 0.88 23.74 -2.86
N SER A 12 1.51 22.69 -3.40
CA SER A 12 0.78 21.52 -3.93
C SER A 12 0.06 20.75 -2.82
N LEU A 13 0.71 20.56 -1.66
CA LEU A 13 0.10 19.88 -0.52
C LEU A 13 -1.03 20.71 0.13
N ASP A 14 -0.97 22.04 0.07
CA ASP A 14 -2.02 22.92 0.61
C ASP A 14 -3.34 22.86 -0.19
N LYS A 15 -3.32 22.32 -1.40
CA LYS A 15 -4.52 22.11 -2.23
C LYS A 15 -5.34 20.89 -1.82
N TYR A 16 -4.74 19.95 -1.09
CA TYR A 16 -5.43 18.72 -0.69
C TYR A 16 -6.48 18.99 0.39
N VAL A 17 -7.72 18.62 0.09
CA VAL A 17 -8.82 18.64 1.05
C VAL A 17 -8.86 17.30 1.76
N THR A 18 -8.51 17.30 3.04
CA THR A 18 -8.55 16.10 3.88
C THR A 18 -9.89 15.97 4.58
N GLN A 19 -10.29 14.72 4.85
CA GLN A 19 -11.54 14.42 5.55
C GLN A 19 -11.35 13.22 6.49
N PRO A 20 -12.14 13.11 7.57
CA PRO A 20 -12.14 11.92 8.41
C PRO A 20 -12.57 10.70 7.59
N PRO A 21 -12.10 9.49 7.93
CA PRO A 21 -12.61 8.27 7.28
C PRO A 21 -14.08 8.04 7.62
N ASP A 22 -14.82 7.45 6.70
CA ASP A 22 -16.24 7.09 6.87
C ASP A 22 -16.39 6.00 7.94
N SER A 23 -15.41 5.10 8.05
CA SER A 23 -15.34 4.11 9.12
C SER A 23 -13.91 3.76 9.50
N LEU A 24 -13.74 3.37 10.77
CA LEU A 24 -12.55 2.69 11.25
C LEU A 24 -12.87 1.21 11.43
N ARG A 25 -11.92 0.33 11.07
CA ARG A 25 -12.09 -1.11 11.17
C ARG A 25 -10.86 -1.76 11.80
N GLU A 26 -11.09 -2.88 12.48
CA GLU A 26 -10.03 -3.71 13.04
C GLU A 26 -10.11 -5.12 12.44
N PHE A 27 -8.95 -5.72 12.15
CA PHE A 27 -8.89 -7.07 11.61
C PHE A 27 -9.19 -8.10 12.70
N ASN A 28 -10.23 -8.88 12.50
CA ASN A 28 -10.65 -9.97 13.37
C ASN A 28 -10.06 -11.29 12.88
N ASP A 29 -9.05 -11.81 13.58
CA ASP A 29 -8.36 -13.04 13.20
C ASP A 29 -9.28 -14.29 13.25
N ALA A 30 -10.26 -14.32 14.15
CA ALA A 30 -11.16 -15.46 14.32
C ALA A 30 -12.12 -15.61 13.13
N TYR A 31 -12.58 -14.49 12.59
CA TYR A 31 -13.55 -14.48 11.47
C TYR A 31 -12.90 -14.10 10.14
N SER A 32 -11.62 -13.71 10.15
CA SER A 32 -10.88 -13.28 8.96
C SER A 32 -11.58 -12.11 8.23
N SER A 33 -12.12 -11.17 9.00
CA SER A 33 -12.91 -10.01 8.55
C SER A 33 -12.39 -8.71 9.12
N PHE A 34 -12.80 -7.59 8.53
CA PHE A 34 -12.58 -6.25 9.07
C PHE A 34 -13.87 -5.77 9.72
N ASP A 35 -13.92 -5.83 11.05
CA ASP A 35 -15.08 -5.44 11.83
C ASP A 35 -15.00 -3.93 12.14
N GLU A 36 -16.14 -3.25 12.24
CA GLU A 36 -16.19 -1.84 12.63
C GLU A 36 -15.66 -1.67 14.06
N SER A 37 -14.89 -0.60 14.24
CA SER A 37 -14.20 -0.29 15.50
C SER A 37 -14.06 1.21 15.67
N THR A 38 -14.08 1.70 16.91
CA THR A 38 -13.81 3.10 17.22
C THR A 38 -12.33 3.45 17.22
N GLU A 39 -11.46 2.44 17.33
CA GLU A 39 -9.99 2.57 17.40
C GLU A 39 -9.30 1.59 16.42
N GLY A 40 -9.93 1.33 15.27
CA GLY A 40 -9.43 0.38 14.30
C GLY A 40 -8.16 0.83 13.57
N THR A 41 -7.36 -0.13 13.19
CA THR A 41 -6.10 0.10 12.43
C THR A 41 -6.32 0.35 10.93
N LEU A 42 -7.52 0.11 10.41
CA LEU A 42 -7.91 0.34 9.02
C LEU A 42 -8.86 1.54 8.93
N SER A 43 -8.40 2.63 8.32
CA SER A 43 -9.23 3.78 7.94
C SER A 43 -9.82 3.55 6.56
N VAL A 44 -11.14 3.73 6.42
CA VAL A 44 -11.87 3.53 5.16
C VAL A 44 -12.62 4.82 4.83
N TRP A 45 -12.29 5.45 3.71
CA TRP A 45 -13.00 6.60 3.12
C TRP A 45 -14.03 6.16 2.08
N GLU A 46 -13.75 5.04 1.40
CA GLU A 46 -14.67 4.43 0.46
C GLU A 46 -14.58 2.91 0.56
N ALA A 47 -15.70 2.26 0.83
CA ALA A 47 -15.81 0.81 0.81
C ALA A 47 -15.67 0.29 -0.64
N PRO A 48 -15.24 -0.97 -0.84
CA PRO A 48 -15.05 -1.52 -2.18
C PRO A 48 -16.36 -1.50 -2.97
N GLN A 49 -16.30 -0.93 -4.17
CA GLN A 49 -17.41 -0.90 -5.10
C GLN A 49 -17.30 -2.05 -6.10
N ARG A 50 -18.45 -2.62 -6.45
CA ARG A 50 -18.52 -3.67 -7.46
C ARG A 50 -17.90 -3.18 -8.77
N ASP A 51 -17.12 -4.03 -9.43
CA ASP A 51 -16.46 -3.79 -10.71
C ASP A 51 -15.28 -2.78 -10.68
N ASN A 52 -15.05 -2.08 -9.57
CA ASN A 52 -13.85 -1.26 -9.42
C ASN A 52 -12.62 -2.13 -9.21
N LYS A 53 -11.49 -1.67 -9.76
CA LYS A 53 -10.18 -2.30 -9.59
C LYS A 53 -9.32 -1.47 -8.66
N TYR A 54 -8.58 -2.18 -7.82
CA TYR A 54 -7.78 -1.57 -6.77
C TYR A 54 -6.33 -2.07 -6.79
N LEU A 55 -5.45 -1.23 -6.27
CA LEU A 55 -4.06 -1.54 -5.98
C LEU A 55 -3.80 -1.32 -4.50
N ILE A 56 -2.91 -2.11 -3.94
CA ILE A 56 -2.45 -1.97 -2.56
C ILE A 56 -0.94 -1.93 -2.56
N GLY A 57 -0.36 -0.78 -2.25
CA GLY A 57 1.06 -0.68 -1.93
C GLY A 57 1.25 -0.83 -0.43
N ALA A 58 2.24 -1.62 -0.02
CA ALA A 58 2.42 -1.91 1.39
C ALA A 58 3.89 -1.78 1.80
N ASP A 59 4.13 -0.91 2.79
CA ASP A 59 5.37 -0.79 3.53
C ASP A 59 5.35 -1.73 4.74
N VAL A 60 6.48 -2.38 5.05
CA VAL A 60 6.52 -3.47 6.03
C VAL A 60 7.47 -3.18 7.17
N ALA A 61 6.97 -3.12 8.40
CA ALA A 61 7.72 -2.98 9.63
C ALA A 61 7.72 -4.26 10.49
N LEU A 62 8.61 -4.31 11.49
CA LEU A 62 8.73 -5.46 12.40
C LEU A 62 7.58 -5.60 13.41
N GLY A 63 6.79 -4.55 13.64
CA GLY A 63 5.69 -4.57 14.62
C GLY A 63 6.14 -4.50 16.10
N VAL A 64 7.33 -3.99 16.35
CA VAL A 64 7.94 -3.91 17.72
C VAL A 64 7.97 -2.49 18.29
N ARG A 65 6.94 -1.68 18.01
CA ARG A 65 6.80 -0.29 18.47
C ARG A 65 7.91 0.64 17.94
N GLY A 66 7.95 0.87 16.70
CA GLY A 66 8.81 1.80 15.99
C GLY A 66 8.06 2.23 14.75
N ASP A 67 8.59 1.86 13.61
CA ASP A 67 7.99 2.10 12.31
C ASP A 67 6.67 1.33 12.15
N TYR A 68 5.81 1.83 11.28
CA TYR A 68 4.49 1.26 11.04
C TYR A 68 4.50 0.38 9.80
N SER A 69 3.82 -0.77 9.87
CA SER A 69 3.34 -1.44 8.68
C SER A 69 2.14 -0.67 8.14
N VAL A 70 2.22 -0.21 6.89
CA VAL A 70 1.22 0.62 6.23
C VAL A 70 0.82 0.02 4.90
N ALA A 71 -0.49 -0.09 4.63
CA ALA A 71 -1.03 -0.41 3.32
C ALA A 71 -1.95 0.72 2.82
N CYS A 72 -1.68 1.23 1.62
CA CYS A 72 -2.53 2.20 0.95
C CYS A 72 -3.32 1.51 -0.16
N VAL A 73 -4.65 1.55 -0.07
CA VAL A 73 -5.56 1.07 -1.12
C VAL A 73 -5.92 2.23 -2.03
N MET A 74 -5.68 2.05 -3.32
CA MET A 74 -5.94 3.07 -4.35
C MET A 74 -6.81 2.50 -5.47
N THR A 75 -7.77 3.30 -5.95
CA THR A 75 -8.58 2.98 -7.13
C THR A 75 -7.77 3.10 -8.43
N SER A 76 -8.30 2.54 -9.52
CA SER A 76 -7.78 2.77 -10.88
C SER A 76 -7.81 4.26 -11.30
N ASN A 77 -8.62 5.09 -10.64
CA ASN A 77 -8.69 6.54 -10.84
C ASN A 77 -7.69 7.32 -9.98
N ARG A 78 -6.79 6.62 -9.28
CA ARG A 78 -5.74 7.20 -8.42
C ARG A 78 -6.28 7.93 -7.19
N GLU A 79 -7.34 7.40 -6.60
CA GLU A 79 -7.93 7.89 -5.35
C GLU A 79 -7.54 6.94 -4.22
N ILE A 80 -6.90 7.42 -3.15
CA ILE A 80 -6.68 6.63 -1.94
C ILE A 80 -8.00 6.50 -1.21
N VAL A 81 -8.47 5.28 -1.06
CA VAL A 81 -9.80 4.97 -0.47
C VAL A 81 -9.72 4.28 0.88
N SER A 82 -8.57 3.70 1.21
CA SER A 82 -8.37 3.08 2.52
C SER A 82 -6.89 3.03 2.88
N ILE A 83 -6.59 3.11 4.18
CA ILE A 83 -5.24 3.02 4.74
C ILE A 83 -5.27 2.13 5.97
N TYR A 84 -4.50 1.04 5.94
CA TYR A 84 -4.14 0.27 7.13
C TYR A 84 -2.85 0.82 7.71
N ARG A 85 -2.77 0.97 9.05
CA ARG A 85 -1.57 1.45 9.73
C ARG A 85 -1.45 0.85 11.13
N SER A 86 -0.36 0.11 11.41
CA SER A 86 -0.11 -0.50 12.72
C SER A 86 1.39 -0.66 13.00
N ASN A 87 1.83 -0.33 14.20
CA ASN A 87 3.19 -0.59 14.70
C ASN A 87 3.27 -1.79 15.65
N ARG A 88 2.23 -2.65 15.65
CA ARG A 88 2.12 -3.84 16.52
C ARG A 88 1.91 -5.13 15.75
N THR A 89 1.87 -5.04 14.43
CA THR A 89 1.59 -6.19 13.55
C THR A 89 2.89 -6.72 13.00
N ASP A 90 3.21 -7.98 13.31
CA ASP A 90 4.38 -8.65 12.74
C ASP A 90 4.19 -8.93 11.24
N PRO A 91 5.29 -9.14 10.47
CA PRO A 91 5.23 -9.28 9.02
C PRO A 91 4.39 -10.47 8.53
N VAL A 92 4.30 -11.57 9.28
CA VAL A 92 3.50 -12.75 8.88
C VAL A 92 2.02 -12.45 9.05
N ARG A 93 1.62 -11.91 10.22
CA ARG A 93 0.24 -11.46 10.45
C ARG A 93 -0.15 -10.37 9.46
N TYR A 94 0.77 -9.45 9.15
CA TYR A 94 0.53 -8.40 8.15
C TYR A 94 0.25 -8.98 6.77
N GLY A 95 0.96 -10.02 6.33
CA GLY A 95 0.67 -10.73 5.08
C GLY A 95 -0.73 -11.34 5.06
N ARG A 96 -1.21 -11.86 6.21
CA ARG A 96 -2.59 -12.35 6.35
C ARG A 96 -3.60 -11.19 6.24
N ILE A 97 -3.35 -10.08 6.90
CA ILE A 97 -4.20 -8.87 6.81
C ILE A 97 -4.27 -8.37 5.37
N LEU A 98 -3.14 -8.27 4.67
CA LEU A 98 -3.09 -7.87 3.26
C LEU A 98 -3.87 -8.83 2.36
N PHE A 99 -3.83 -10.16 2.62
CA PHE A 99 -4.61 -11.14 1.88
C PHE A 99 -6.11 -10.81 1.96
N TYR A 100 -6.64 -10.61 3.18
CA TYR A 100 -8.07 -10.32 3.36
C TYR A 100 -8.45 -8.91 2.90
N LEU A 101 -7.58 -7.92 3.09
CA LEU A 101 -7.77 -6.58 2.55
C LEU A 101 -7.86 -6.60 1.02
N GLY A 102 -6.95 -7.30 0.37
CA GLY A 102 -6.98 -7.45 -1.08
C GLY A 102 -8.21 -8.19 -1.59
N ARG A 103 -8.63 -9.26 -0.87
CA ARG A 103 -9.88 -9.99 -1.17
C ARG A 103 -11.09 -9.07 -1.05
N TRP A 104 -11.16 -8.26 0.02
CA TRP A 104 -12.24 -7.32 0.24
C TRP A 104 -12.30 -6.27 -0.88
N TYR A 105 -11.15 -5.73 -1.31
CA TYR A 105 -11.05 -4.80 -2.43
C TYR A 105 -10.92 -5.54 -3.79
N ASN A 106 -11.85 -6.46 -4.09
CA ASN A 106 -12.03 -7.13 -5.40
C ASN A 106 -10.79 -7.84 -5.94
N ASN A 107 -10.01 -8.52 -5.08
CA ASN A 107 -8.71 -9.12 -5.41
C ASN A 107 -7.71 -8.06 -5.96
N ALA A 108 -7.57 -6.97 -5.24
CA ALA A 108 -6.64 -5.89 -5.57
C ALA A 108 -5.24 -6.40 -5.93
N LEU A 109 -4.53 -5.71 -6.83
CA LEU A 109 -3.10 -5.98 -7.02
C LEU A 109 -2.33 -5.55 -5.77
N ILE A 110 -1.74 -6.50 -5.03
CA ILE A 110 -0.94 -6.19 -3.84
C ILE A 110 0.53 -6.09 -4.21
N CYS A 111 1.14 -4.95 -3.90
CA CYS A 111 2.56 -4.67 -4.06
C CYS A 111 3.21 -4.47 -2.68
N PRO A 112 3.56 -5.53 -1.97
CA PRO A 112 4.27 -5.42 -0.69
C PRO A 112 5.73 -5.07 -0.94
N GLU A 113 6.33 -4.29 -0.04
CA GLU A 113 7.78 -4.19 0.00
C GLU A 113 8.40 -5.56 0.28
N SER A 114 9.42 -5.93 -0.50
CA SER A 114 10.07 -7.25 -0.44
C SER A 114 11.55 -7.16 -0.02
N ASN A 115 11.91 -6.19 0.82
CA ASN A 115 13.20 -6.15 1.50
C ASN A 115 13.33 -7.29 2.53
N SER A 116 14.43 -7.34 3.29
CA SER A 116 14.71 -8.43 4.26
C SER A 116 13.56 -8.71 5.23
N ILE A 117 12.83 -7.68 5.69
CA ILE A 117 11.68 -7.80 6.60
C ILE A 117 10.43 -8.20 5.82
N GLY A 118 10.20 -7.57 4.67
CA GLY A 118 9.01 -7.77 3.84
C GLY A 118 8.91 -9.15 3.18
N ILE A 119 10.01 -9.90 3.09
CA ILE A 119 10.00 -11.27 2.55
C ILE A 119 8.99 -12.17 3.29
N ALA A 120 8.87 -12.06 4.61
CA ALA A 120 7.92 -12.85 5.38
C ALA A 120 6.46 -12.54 5.00
N THR A 121 6.14 -11.27 4.76
CA THR A 121 4.83 -10.81 4.26
C THR A 121 4.53 -11.39 2.87
N VAL A 122 5.51 -11.34 1.96
CA VAL A 122 5.39 -11.92 0.61
C VAL A 122 5.20 -13.43 0.66
N GLN A 123 5.97 -14.13 1.50
CA GLN A 123 5.85 -15.59 1.68
C GLN A 123 4.46 -15.97 2.22
N GLN A 124 3.93 -15.20 3.16
CA GLN A 124 2.60 -15.43 3.70
C GLN A 124 1.51 -15.26 2.64
N LEU A 125 1.55 -14.18 1.86
CA LEU A 125 0.62 -13.96 0.73
C LEU A 125 0.69 -15.08 -0.30
N HIS A 126 1.90 -15.48 -0.68
CA HIS A 126 2.12 -16.58 -1.63
C HIS A 126 1.65 -17.92 -1.07
N GLY A 127 1.96 -18.21 0.21
CA GLY A 127 1.53 -19.44 0.89
C GLY A 127 0.00 -19.57 1.03
N MET A 128 -0.70 -18.45 1.11
CA MET A 128 -2.17 -18.37 1.09
C MET A 128 -2.75 -18.40 -0.35
N ASN A 129 -1.92 -18.56 -1.38
CA ASN A 129 -2.30 -18.55 -2.80
C ASN A 129 -3.05 -17.26 -3.20
N TYR A 130 -2.58 -16.09 -2.73
CA TYR A 130 -3.17 -14.83 -3.20
C TYR A 130 -2.93 -14.66 -4.71
N PRO A 131 -3.98 -14.42 -5.52
CA PRO A 131 -3.86 -14.54 -6.98
C PRO A 131 -3.13 -13.36 -7.64
N ASN A 132 -3.05 -12.21 -6.98
CA ASN A 132 -2.69 -10.94 -7.64
C ASN A 132 -1.58 -10.20 -6.87
N ILE A 133 -0.39 -10.83 -6.77
CA ILE A 133 0.80 -10.23 -6.17
C ILE A 133 1.63 -9.55 -7.26
N TYR A 134 2.03 -8.30 -7.02
CA TYR A 134 2.92 -7.54 -7.89
C TYR A 134 4.21 -8.30 -8.18
N GLN A 135 4.62 -8.29 -9.44
CA GLN A 135 5.87 -8.88 -9.89
C GLN A 135 6.78 -7.77 -10.45
N GLN A 136 7.92 -7.57 -9.79
CA GLN A 136 8.89 -6.60 -10.27
C GLN A 136 9.54 -7.14 -11.55
N LYS A 137 9.51 -6.34 -12.64
CA LYS A 137 10.12 -6.71 -13.91
C LYS A 137 11.62 -6.95 -13.71
N LYS A 138 12.13 -8.08 -14.26
CA LYS A 138 13.55 -8.41 -14.25
C LYS A 138 14.33 -7.39 -15.07
N THR A 139 15.35 -6.78 -14.49
CA THR A 139 16.45 -6.20 -15.27
C THR A 139 17.33 -7.33 -15.79
N ALA A 140 17.92 -7.17 -16.99
CA ALA A 140 18.56 -8.23 -17.78
C ALA A 140 19.63 -9.09 -17.07
N ASN A 141 20.06 -8.71 -15.85
CA ASN A 141 21.13 -9.38 -15.09
C ASN A 141 20.64 -10.09 -13.82
N THR A 142 19.34 -10.24 -13.58
CA THR A 142 18.87 -10.86 -12.35
C THR A 142 18.18 -12.19 -12.64
N TYR A 143 18.94 -13.29 -12.51
CA TYR A 143 18.38 -14.64 -12.38
C TYR A 143 17.80 -14.79 -10.97
N SER A 144 16.52 -14.49 -10.79
CA SER A 144 15.80 -14.83 -9.57
C SER A 144 14.67 -15.78 -9.92
N GLU A 145 14.81 -17.04 -9.48
CA GLU A 145 13.75 -18.04 -9.55
C GLU A 145 12.91 -17.99 -8.28
N GLY A 146 11.63 -18.35 -8.37
CA GLY A 146 10.72 -18.46 -7.22
C GLY A 146 10.16 -17.12 -6.73
N ILE A 147 10.02 -16.99 -5.41
CA ILE A 147 9.33 -15.88 -4.71
C ILE A 147 10.10 -14.56 -4.79
N ASN A 148 11.38 -14.60 -5.14
CA ASN A 148 12.30 -13.44 -5.08
C ASN A 148 11.96 -12.29 -6.04
N HIS A 149 11.00 -12.46 -6.94
CA HIS A 149 10.52 -11.43 -7.84
C HIS A 149 9.15 -10.86 -7.43
N LEU A 150 8.53 -11.43 -6.41
CA LEU A 150 7.26 -10.95 -5.88
C LEU A 150 7.47 -9.74 -4.96
N GLY A 151 6.54 -8.78 -5.04
CA GLY A 151 6.63 -7.53 -4.31
C GLY A 151 7.59 -6.53 -4.95
N PHE A 152 7.79 -5.40 -4.28
CA PHE A 152 8.68 -4.32 -4.70
C PHE A 152 9.92 -4.27 -3.81
N LYS A 153 11.10 -4.42 -4.40
CA LYS A 153 12.36 -4.35 -3.65
C LYS A 153 12.83 -2.91 -3.55
N THR A 154 12.70 -2.32 -2.37
CA THR A 154 13.25 -1.00 -2.05
C THR A 154 14.75 -1.11 -1.82
N THR A 155 15.51 -0.37 -2.61
CA THR A 155 16.97 -0.24 -2.55
C THR A 155 17.34 1.23 -2.70
N ALA A 156 18.60 1.60 -2.48
CA ALA A 156 19.08 2.96 -2.76
C ALA A 156 18.78 3.39 -4.23
N ALA A 157 18.82 2.46 -5.17
CA ALA A 157 18.56 2.74 -6.59
C ALA A 157 17.05 2.87 -6.92
N THR A 158 16.15 2.18 -6.20
CA THR A 158 14.71 2.19 -6.49
C THR A 158 13.93 3.17 -5.62
N ARG A 159 14.42 3.54 -4.43
CA ARG A 159 13.75 4.45 -3.49
C ARG A 159 13.53 5.86 -4.09
N SER A 160 14.59 6.49 -4.59
CA SER A 160 14.47 7.85 -5.15
C SER A 160 13.54 7.94 -6.36
N PRO A 161 13.57 7.02 -7.34
CA PRO A 161 12.61 6.99 -8.43
C PRO A 161 11.14 6.92 -8.00
N ILE A 162 10.77 6.06 -7.04
CA ILE A 162 9.36 5.95 -6.60
C ILE A 162 8.89 7.18 -5.84
N ILE A 163 9.77 7.79 -5.03
CA ILE A 163 9.48 9.06 -4.35
C ILE A 163 9.28 10.18 -5.39
N SER A 164 10.13 10.24 -6.43
CA SER A 164 9.98 11.21 -7.52
C SER A 164 8.70 11.03 -8.31
N ASN A 165 8.25 9.77 -8.51
CA ASN A 165 6.97 9.49 -9.16
C ASN A 165 5.78 9.97 -8.30
N LEU A 166 5.78 9.67 -6.99
CA LEU A 166 4.76 10.18 -6.06
C LEU A 166 4.74 11.72 -6.05
N ARG A 167 5.93 12.36 -5.98
CA ARG A 167 6.06 13.81 -6.01
C ARG A 167 5.41 14.40 -7.27
N ARG A 168 5.71 13.85 -8.45
CA ARG A 168 5.13 14.28 -9.72
C ARG A 168 3.59 14.15 -9.69
N MET A 169 3.05 13.01 -9.23
CA MET A 169 1.61 12.81 -9.15
C MET A 169 0.92 13.81 -8.21
N ILE A 170 1.60 14.25 -7.14
CA ILE A 170 1.10 15.29 -6.23
C ILE A 170 1.16 16.67 -6.90
N GLU A 171 2.27 17.02 -7.56
CA GLU A 171 2.45 18.30 -8.27
C GLU A 171 1.47 18.44 -9.44
N ASP A 172 1.19 17.35 -10.15
CA ASP A 172 0.24 17.30 -11.28
C ASP A 172 -1.24 17.15 -10.83
N GLU A 173 -1.52 17.08 -9.52
CA GLU A 173 -2.85 16.81 -8.95
C GLU A 173 -3.47 15.48 -9.47
N ASP A 174 -2.63 14.51 -9.75
CA ASP A 174 -2.94 13.23 -10.39
C ASP A 174 -3.30 12.13 -9.37
N ILE A 175 -3.31 12.42 -8.07
CA ILE A 175 -3.67 11.50 -6.99
C ILE A 175 -4.54 12.22 -5.95
N ALA A 176 -5.61 11.58 -5.48
CA ALA A 176 -6.41 12.09 -4.38
C ALA A 176 -6.01 11.42 -3.06
N ILE A 177 -5.71 12.24 -2.04
CA ILE A 177 -5.24 11.79 -0.72
C ILE A 177 -6.16 12.40 0.35
N PRO A 178 -7.14 11.66 0.89
CA PRO A 178 -8.09 12.19 1.88
C PRO A 178 -7.52 12.22 3.30
N SER A 179 -6.41 11.51 3.57
CA SER A 179 -5.83 11.34 4.91
C SER A 179 -5.03 12.57 5.34
N ALA A 180 -5.45 13.23 6.42
CA ALA A 180 -4.70 14.33 7.04
C ALA A 180 -3.32 13.85 7.53
N LEU A 181 -3.24 12.64 8.10
CA LEU A 181 -1.96 12.06 8.57
C LEU A 181 -0.99 11.82 7.41
N ALA A 182 -1.49 11.37 6.25
CA ALA A 182 -0.64 11.20 5.07
C ALA A 182 -0.10 12.54 4.56
N ILE A 183 -0.92 13.58 4.55
CA ILE A 183 -0.48 14.95 4.19
C ILE A 183 0.55 15.48 5.21
N GLU A 184 0.39 15.17 6.50
CA GLU A 184 1.35 15.56 7.54
C GLU A 184 2.71 14.86 7.32
N GLU A 185 2.75 13.55 7.06
CA GLU A 185 4.01 12.84 6.76
C GLU A 185 4.69 13.38 5.49
N LEU A 186 3.92 13.67 4.43
CA LEU A 186 4.44 14.30 3.21
C LEU A 186 5.07 15.69 3.48
N ARG A 187 4.48 16.49 4.37
CA ARG A 187 5.03 17.81 4.76
C ARG A 187 6.34 17.69 5.54
N ASN A 188 6.49 16.63 6.31
CA ASN A 188 7.65 16.36 7.16
C ASN A 188 8.72 15.48 6.47
N PHE A 189 8.54 15.16 5.19
CA PHE A 189 9.49 14.38 4.41
C PHE A 189 10.48 15.31 3.70
N ILE A 190 11.76 15.22 4.06
CA ILE A 190 12.81 16.15 3.68
C ILE A 190 13.98 15.48 2.98
N VAL A 191 14.75 16.24 2.22
CA VAL A 191 16.09 15.84 1.78
C VAL A 191 17.08 16.28 2.86
N THR A 192 17.76 15.32 3.47
CA THR A 192 18.79 15.61 4.47
C THR A 192 20.00 16.29 3.86
N PRO A 193 20.89 16.90 4.67
CA PRO A 193 22.15 17.49 4.17
C PRO A 193 23.04 16.49 3.40
N GLN A 194 22.84 15.18 3.63
CA GLN A 194 23.53 14.09 2.92
C GLN A 194 22.84 13.71 1.59
N GLY A 195 21.77 14.41 1.22
CA GLY A 195 21.01 14.16 -0.01
C GLY A 195 20.03 12.98 0.05
N LYS A 196 19.79 12.43 1.26
CA LYS A 196 18.86 11.30 1.43
C LYS A 196 17.44 11.81 1.72
N PRO A 197 16.41 11.36 0.98
CA PRO A 197 15.02 11.66 1.31
C PRO A 197 14.55 10.74 2.46
N GLU A 198 14.12 11.35 3.57
CA GLU A 198 13.61 10.66 4.77
C GLU A 198 12.72 11.58 5.61
N ALA A 199 12.02 11.02 6.60
CA ALA A 199 11.26 11.82 7.55
C ALA A 199 12.18 12.73 8.37
N SER A 200 11.73 13.94 8.69
CA SER A 200 12.41 14.82 9.64
C SER A 200 12.38 14.21 11.06
N LEU A 201 13.32 14.62 11.90
CA LEU A 201 13.48 14.06 13.24
C LEU A 201 12.15 14.09 14.04
N GLY A 202 11.76 12.92 14.56
CA GLY A 202 10.53 12.74 15.35
C GLY A 202 9.28 12.50 14.51
N HIS A 203 9.41 12.37 13.19
CA HIS A 203 8.32 12.03 12.26
C HIS A 203 8.55 10.65 11.62
N HIS A 204 7.51 10.13 10.97
CA HIS A 204 7.51 8.87 10.24
C HIS A 204 7.45 9.11 8.73
N ASP A 205 7.85 8.12 7.94
CA ASP A 205 7.74 8.11 6.47
C ASP A 205 7.04 6.87 5.90
N ASP A 206 6.45 6.07 6.78
CA ASP A 206 5.82 4.79 6.41
C ASP A 206 4.64 4.99 5.44
N LEU A 207 3.80 6.02 5.65
CA LEU A 207 2.72 6.39 4.73
C LEU A 207 3.26 6.90 3.38
N VAL A 208 4.32 7.70 3.41
CA VAL A 208 4.98 8.20 2.19
C VAL A 208 5.50 7.01 1.38
N MET A 209 6.14 6.04 2.03
CA MET A 209 6.68 4.88 1.35
C MET A 209 5.59 3.96 0.80
N ALA A 210 4.54 3.66 1.57
CA ALA A 210 3.42 2.86 1.10
C ALA A 210 2.73 3.52 -0.11
N MET A 211 2.49 4.85 -0.09
CA MET A 211 1.95 5.59 -1.23
C MET A 211 2.89 5.58 -2.43
N ALA A 212 4.21 5.76 -2.23
CA ALA A 212 5.18 5.71 -3.33
C ALA A 212 5.20 4.33 -4.01
N ILE A 213 5.13 3.24 -3.23
CA ILE A 213 5.02 1.87 -3.74
C ILE A 213 3.69 1.68 -4.50
N THR A 214 2.57 2.21 -3.98
CA THR A 214 1.26 2.15 -4.65
C THR A 214 1.31 2.86 -6.01
N CYS A 215 1.87 4.06 -6.06
CA CYS A 215 2.03 4.84 -7.30
C CYS A 215 2.95 4.13 -8.31
N GLU A 216 3.99 3.44 -7.84
CA GLU A 216 4.87 2.66 -8.71
C GLU A 216 4.17 1.42 -9.28
N ALA A 217 3.38 0.71 -8.46
CA ALA A 217 2.55 -0.39 -8.93
C ALA A 217 1.55 0.09 -9.99
N TYR A 218 0.92 1.25 -9.78
CA TYR A 218 0.05 1.88 -10.77
C TYR A 218 0.80 2.23 -12.07
N ARG A 219 1.96 2.87 -11.98
CA ARG A 219 2.78 3.24 -13.15
C ARG A 219 3.13 2.04 -14.02
N THR A 220 3.39 0.88 -13.41
CA THR A 220 3.85 -0.32 -14.10
C THR A 220 2.73 -1.26 -14.54
N HIS A 221 1.58 -1.25 -13.86
CA HIS A 221 0.46 -2.18 -14.08
C HIS A 221 -0.90 -1.50 -14.30
N GLY A 222 -1.00 -0.18 -14.15
CA GLY A 222 -2.26 0.56 -14.26
C GLY A 222 -2.99 0.34 -15.58
N HIS A 223 -2.27 0.22 -16.69
CA HIS A 223 -2.88 -0.06 -18.00
C HIS A 223 -3.59 -1.42 -18.08
N SER A 224 -3.09 -2.44 -17.37
CA SER A 224 -3.75 -3.75 -17.32
C SER A 224 -5.00 -3.75 -16.43
N LEU A 225 -5.10 -2.80 -15.51
CA LEU A 225 -6.28 -2.64 -14.65
C LEU A 225 -7.46 -2.02 -15.39
N THR A 226 -7.22 -1.20 -16.41
CA THR A 226 -8.29 -0.57 -17.19
C THR A 226 -8.87 -1.50 -18.26
N ASN A 227 -8.14 -2.55 -18.71
CA ASN A 227 -8.47 -3.33 -19.90
C ASN A 227 -8.81 -4.82 -19.66
N GLN A 228 -8.77 -5.34 -18.43
CA GLN A 228 -9.12 -6.74 -18.20
C GLN A 228 -10.55 -6.89 -17.68
N THR A 229 -11.45 -7.34 -18.55
CA THR A 229 -12.64 -8.08 -18.12
C THR A 229 -12.19 -9.47 -17.65
N PHE A 230 -12.14 -9.69 -16.34
CA PHE A 230 -11.90 -11.05 -15.82
C PHE A 230 -13.13 -11.92 -16.12
N SER A 231 -12.95 -12.97 -16.93
CA SER A 231 -13.93 -14.04 -17.03
C SER A 231 -13.81 -14.91 -15.77
N TRP A 232 -14.88 -15.06 -15.02
CA TRP A 232 -14.99 -15.85 -13.79
C TRP A 232 -14.84 -17.37 -14.00
N GLY A 233 -14.36 -17.82 -15.17
CA GLY A 233 -14.39 -19.22 -15.62
C GLY A 233 -13.26 -20.13 -15.18
N GLU A 234 -12.18 -19.63 -14.56
CA GLU A 234 -10.96 -20.46 -14.31
C GLU A 234 -10.45 -20.48 -12.87
N LEU A 235 -11.25 -20.11 -11.88
CA LEU A 235 -10.90 -20.34 -10.48
C LEU A 235 -11.47 -21.68 -10.02
N ASN A 236 -10.56 -22.63 -9.85
CA ASN A 236 -10.78 -23.97 -9.35
C ASN A 236 -11.71 -24.00 -8.12
N THR A 237 -12.84 -24.69 -8.23
CA THR A 237 -14.02 -24.74 -7.37
C THR A 237 -13.83 -25.50 -6.05
N ASN A 238 -12.80 -25.25 -5.25
CA ASN A 238 -12.59 -25.95 -3.99
C ASN A 238 -12.65 -25.13 -2.71
N TYR A 239 -13.12 -23.88 -2.77
CA TYR A 239 -13.45 -23.12 -1.57
C TYR A 239 -14.86 -22.57 -1.68
N GLN A 240 -15.83 -23.29 -1.12
CA GLN A 240 -17.15 -22.73 -0.83
C GLN A 240 -16.99 -21.72 0.31
N ILE A 241 -16.81 -20.44 -0.04
CA ILE A 241 -17.01 -19.34 0.89
C ILE A 241 -18.51 -19.06 0.88
N ASN A 242 -19.15 -19.13 2.05
CA ASN A 242 -20.54 -18.70 2.21
C ASN A 242 -20.66 -17.22 1.88
N ASP A 243 -21.12 -16.89 0.67
CA ASP A 243 -21.26 -15.52 0.11
C ASP A 243 -22.33 -14.65 0.81
N THR A 244 -22.94 -15.11 1.91
CA THR A 244 -24.04 -14.40 2.57
C THR A 244 -23.66 -13.50 3.72
N LYS A 245 -22.36 -13.27 3.99
CA LYS A 245 -21.90 -12.43 5.10
C LYS A 245 -21.29 -11.06 4.69
N TRP A 246 -21.33 -10.69 3.41
CA TRP A 246 -20.69 -9.49 2.92
C TRP A 246 -21.65 -8.46 2.28
N LEU A 247 -22.97 -8.63 2.52
CA LEU A 247 -24.00 -7.62 2.18
C LEU A 247 -24.50 -6.92 3.43
#